data_93c3269121757b8ef49755e1adba94f8
#
_entry.id   93c3269121757b8ef49755e1adba94f8
#
_cell.length_a   1.000
_cell.length_b   1.000
_cell.length_c   1.000
_cell.angle_alpha   90.00
_cell.angle_beta   90.00
_cell.angle_gamma   90.00
#
_symmetry.space_group_name_H-M   'P 1'
#
loop_
_entity.id
_entity.type
_entity.pdbx_description
1 polymer ?
#
loop_
_entity_poly.entity_id
_entity_poly.type
_entity_poly.pdbx_seq_one_letter_code
_entity_poly.pdbx_strand_id
1 'polypeptide(L)'
;MRVHIVPCGDKYARKHHAKTIEKLVPREEIILFENDKQLTSTLKDDAYACWGVTNAKNNSNFKNWQTMQKDDICIMYRDKTFFSCGKI
;
A
#
# COMPACT_ATOMS: atom_id res chain seq x y z
N MET A 1 -15.56 -2.98 8.25
CA MET A 1 -14.64 -2.03 7.59
C MET A 1 -13.79 -1.34 8.65
N ARG A 2 -12.49 -1.32 8.45
CA ARG A 2 -11.55 -0.61 9.33
C ARG A 2 -10.91 0.55 8.60
N VAL A 3 -10.45 1.54 9.36
CA VAL A 3 -9.65 2.65 8.85
C VAL A 3 -8.23 2.48 9.37
N HIS A 4 -7.27 2.50 8.47
CA HIS A 4 -5.86 2.38 8.79
C HIS A 4 -5.15 3.70 8.48
N ILE A 5 -4.41 4.22 9.45
CA ILE A 5 -3.65 5.46 9.29
C ILE A 5 -2.20 5.10 9.00
N VAL A 6 -1.69 5.56 7.87
CA VAL A 6 -0.35 5.25 7.39
C VAL A 6 0.50 6.51 7.34
N PRO A 7 1.56 6.59 8.17
CA PRO A 7 2.50 7.71 8.08
C PRO A 7 3.24 7.70 6.75
N CYS A 8 3.30 8.86 6.09
CA CYS A 8 3.96 9.01 4.79
C CYS A 8 4.79 10.30 4.75
N GLY A 9 5.42 10.64 5.89
CA GLY A 9 6.14 11.91 6.03
C GLY A 9 7.62 11.85 5.72
N ASP A 10 8.26 10.69 5.80
CA ASP A 10 9.69 10.60 5.55
C ASP A 10 10.00 10.64 4.04
N LYS A 11 11.26 10.86 3.73
CA LYS A 11 11.76 11.03 2.37
C LYS A 11 11.43 9.82 1.47
N TYR A 12 11.59 8.62 1.98
CA TYR A 12 11.36 7.40 1.19
C TYR A 12 9.88 7.14 0.98
N ALA A 13 9.06 7.34 2.00
CA ALA A 13 7.62 7.16 1.90
C ALA A 13 7.00 8.13 0.89
N ARG A 14 7.42 9.40 0.89
CA ARG A 14 6.96 10.39 -0.10
C ARG A 14 7.31 9.98 -1.52
N LYS A 15 8.52 9.49 -1.73
CA LYS A 15 9.00 9.05 -3.04
C LYS A 15 8.23 7.83 -3.53
N HIS A 16 7.97 6.87 -2.65
CA HIS A 16 7.18 5.69 -3.00
C HIS A 16 5.74 6.04 -3.31
N HIS A 17 5.12 6.93 -2.53
CA HIS A 17 3.75 7.37 -2.77
C HIS A 17 3.60 7.94 -4.19
N ALA A 18 4.53 8.79 -4.61
CA ALA A 18 4.50 9.37 -5.95
C ALA A 18 4.63 8.32 -7.05
N LYS A 19 5.39 7.26 -6.81
CA LYS A 19 5.66 6.23 -7.83
C LYS A 19 4.60 5.14 -7.91
N THR A 20 3.94 4.81 -6.80
CA THR A 20 3.08 3.63 -6.74
C THR A 20 1.64 3.92 -6.33
N ILE A 21 1.35 5.09 -5.80
CA ILE A 21 -0.01 5.52 -5.44
C ILE A 21 -0.52 6.58 -6.40
N GLU A 22 0.20 7.70 -6.54
CA GLU A 22 -0.17 8.76 -7.48
C GLU A 22 -0.08 8.27 -8.93
N LYS A 23 0.87 7.41 -9.21
CA LYS A 23 1.02 6.73 -10.50
C LYS A 23 0.78 5.24 -10.28
N LEU A 24 -0.27 4.70 -10.89
CA LEU A 24 -0.62 3.30 -10.73
C LEU A 24 0.44 2.37 -11.32
N VAL A 25 0.64 1.24 -10.69
CA VAL A 25 1.59 0.22 -11.14
C VAL A 25 0.87 -0.71 -12.12
N PRO A 26 1.37 -0.89 -13.36
CA PRO A 26 0.77 -1.82 -14.31
C PRO A 26 0.74 -3.24 -13.77
N ARG A 27 -0.33 -3.97 -14.08
CA ARG A 27 -0.49 -5.37 -13.65
C ARG A 27 0.72 -6.24 -14.07
N GLU A 28 1.26 -6.03 -15.24
CA GLU A 28 2.40 -6.78 -15.76
C GLU A 28 3.63 -6.65 -14.85
N GLU A 29 3.89 -5.46 -14.31
CA GLU A 29 4.99 -5.24 -13.38
C GLU A 29 4.76 -5.97 -12.05
N ILE A 30 3.53 -5.96 -11.56
CA ILE A 30 3.19 -6.68 -10.31
C ILE A 30 3.42 -8.17 -10.49
N ILE A 31 3.01 -8.74 -11.62
CA ILE A 31 3.19 -10.16 -11.93
C ILE A 31 4.67 -10.53 -12.01
N LEU A 32 5.52 -9.65 -12.51
CA LEU A 32 6.97 -9.89 -12.60
C LEU A 32 7.64 -10.00 -11.23
N PHE A 33 7.16 -9.22 -10.24
CA PHE A 33 7.77 -9.17 -8.90
C PHE A 33 7.12 -10.10 -7.89
N GLU A 34 5.86 -10.47 -8.10
CA GLU A 34 5.13 -11.32 -7.17
C GLU A 34 5.22 -12.78 -7.58
N ASN A 35 5.73 -13.62 -6.70
CA ASN A 35 5.89 -15.05 -6.96
C ASN A 35 4.64 -15.87 -6.69
N ASP A 36 3.67 -15.33 -5.96
CA ASP A 36 2.43 -16.02 -5.65
C ASP A 36 1.45 -15.90 -6.82
N LYS A 37 1.39 -16.97 -7.61
CA LYS A 37 0.51 -17.02 -8.78
C LYS A 37 -0.97 -17.04 -8.43
N GLN A 38 -1.34 -17.53 -7.26
CA GLN A 38 -2.73 -17.44 -6.79
C GLN A 38 -3.12 -15.98 -6.54
N LEU A 39 -2.25 -15.24 -5.91
CA LEU A 39 -2.49 -13.81 -5.67
C LEU A 39 -2.59 -13.03 -6.97
N THR A 40 -1.62 -13.22 -7.88
CA THR A 40 -1.62 -12.49 -9.15
C THR A 40 -2.79 -12.85 -10.06
N SER A 41 -3.31 -14.07 -9.97
CA SER A 41 -4.47 -14.48 -10.76
C SER A 41 -5.76 -13.75 -10.35
N THR A 42 -5.80 -13.14 -9.17
CA THR A 42 -6.94 -12.35 -8.71
C THR A 42 -6.93 -10.92 -9.24
N LEU A 43 -5.83 -10.48 -9.85
CA LEU A 43 -5.70 -9.12 -10.38
C LEU A 43 -6.44 -9.00 -11.70
N LYS A 44 -7.53 -8.23 -11.72
CA LYS A 44 -8.40 -8.07 -12.88
C LYS A 44 -8.26 -6.73 -13.59
N ASP A 45 -7.76 -5.70 -12.89
CA ASP A 45 -7.60 -4.38 -13.46
C ASP A 45 -6.23 -4.25 -14.14
N ASP A 46 -6.09 -3.28 -15.04
CA ASP A 46 -4.86 -3.06 -15.78
C ASP A 46 -3.74 -2.48 -14.93
N ALA A 47 -4.08 -1.75 -13.88
CA ALA A 47 -3.11 -1.11 -12.98
C ALA A 47 -3.69 -0.96 -11.57
N TYR A 48 -2.78 -0.88 -10.59
CA TYR A 48 -3.15 -0.79 -9.17
C TYR A 48 -2.27 0.19 -8.43
N ALA A 49 -2.85 0.85 -7.43
CA ALA A 49 -2.08 1.54 -6.41
C ALA A 49 -1.45 0.51 -5.47
N CYS A 50 -0.14 0.60 -5.27
CA CYS A 50 0.60 -0.36 -4.47
C CYS A 50 1.32 0.32 -3.32
N TRP A 51 1.28 -0.28 -2.14
CA TRP A 51 1.99 0.20 -0.97
C TRP A 51 2.55 -0.97 -0.17
N GLY A 52 3.77 -0.81 0.29
CA GLY A 52 4.43 -1.79 1.14
C GLY A 52 4.75 -1.22 2.51
N VAL A 53 5.07 -2.10 3.44
CA VAL A 53 5.50 -1.71 4.78
C VAL A 53 6.87 -2.28 5.08
N THR A 54 7.69 -1.49 5.77
CA THR A 54 8.97 -1.94 6.30
C THR A 54 8.78 -2.43 7.72
N ASN A 55 9.35 -3.57 8.03
CA ASN A 55 9.19 -4.18 9.35
C ASN A 55 9.91 -3.34 10.42
N ALA A 56 9.25 -3.07 11.53
CA ALA A 56 9.85 -2.43 12.70
C ALA A 56 10.51 -3.47 13.61
N LYS A 57 11.32 -3.01 14.58
CA LYS A 57 12.06 -3.89 15.50
C LYS A 57 11.18 -4.91 16.22
N ASN A 58 9.95 -4.55 16.56
CA ASN A 58 8.99 -5.39 17.28
C ASN A 58 7.93 -6.01 16.37
N ASN A 59 8.13 -5.99 15.07
CA ASN A 59 7.19 -6.46 14.07
C ASN A 59 5.83 -5.74 14.08
N SER A 60 5.76 -4.53 14.63
CA SER A 60 4.48 -3.81 14.74
C SER A 60 3.89 -3.47 13.38
N ASN A 61 4.71 -3.06 12.42
CA ASN A 61 4.24 -2.76 11.06
C ASN A 61 3.70 -4.01 10.36
N PHE A 62 4.38 -5.13 10.52
CA PHE A 62 3.93 -6.40 9.95
C PHE A 62 2.60 -6.85 10.56
N LYS A 63 2.45 -6.74 11.88
CA LYS A 63 1.20 -7.07 12.56
C LYS A 63 0.04 -6.19 12.10
N ASN A 64 0.29 -4.89 11.98
CA ASN A 64 -0.74 -3.95 11.50
C ASN A 64 -1.12 -4.26 10.05
N TRP A 65 -0.13 -4.55 9.21
CA TRP A 65 -0.38 -4.91 7.81
C TRP A 65 -1.24 -6.16 7.69
N GLN A 66 -1.01 -7.17 8.54
CA GLN A 66 -1.81 -8.40 8.54
C GLN A 66 -3.27 -8.18 8.92
N THR A 67 -3.59 -7.09 9.64
CA THR A 67 -4.98 -6.78 10.00
C THR A 67 -5.76 -6.11 8.87
N MET A 68 -5.08 -5.65 7.83
CA MET A 68 -5.73 -4.99 6.70
C MET A 68 -6.50 -5.99 5.85
N GLN A 69 -7.72 -5.65 5.50
CA GLN A 69 -8.60 -6.50 4.71
C GLN A 69 -9.14 -5.73 3.51
N LYS A 70 -9.58 -6.47 2.51
CA LYS A 70 -10.24 -5.88 1.35
C LYS A 70 -11.42 -5.02 1.80
N ASP A 71 -11.57 -3.87 1.16
CA ASP A 71 -12.60 -2.86 1.44
C ASP A 71 -12.37 -2.02 2.69
N ASP A 72 -11.27 -2.23 3.43
CA ASP A 72 -10.83 -1.30 4.44
C ASP A 72 -10.35 0.01 3.80
N ILE A 73 -10.33 1.08 4.57
CA ILE A 73 -9.89 2.38 4.11
C ILE A 73 -8.49 2.66 4.66
N CYS A 74 -7.59 3.10 3.79
CA CYS A 74 -6.25 3.54 4.14
C CYS A 74 -6.18 5.06 4.01
N ILE A 75 -5.77 5.74 5.08
CA ILE A 75 -5.57 7.18 5.08
C ILE A 75 -4.08 7.44 5.33
N MET A 76 -3.46 8.18 4.42
CA MET A 76 -2.04 8.54 4.53
C MET A 76 -1.91 9.97 5.02
N TYR A 77 -0.95 10.22 5.91
CA TYR A 77 -0.71 11.56 6.42
C TYR A 77 0.77 11.92 6.39
N ARG A 78 1.01 13.22 6.23
CA ARG A 78 2.32 13.85 6.35
C ARG A 78 2.14 15.32 6.74
N ASP A 79 3.14 15.88 7.40
CA ASP A 79 3.13 17.30 7.79
C ASP A 79 1.85 17.68 8.57
N LYS A 80 1.42 16.80 9.47
CA LYS A 80 0.23 16.97 10.31
C LYS A 80 -1.09 17.05 9.54
N THR A 81 -1.12 16.53 8.30
CA THR A 81 -2.29 16.62 7.43
C THR A 81 -2.58 15.26 6.77
N PHE A 82 -3.83 14.89 6.71
CA PHE A 82 -4.27 13.78 5.86
C PHE A 82 -4.30 14.27 4.42
N PHE A 83 -3.58 13.63 3.53
CA PHE A 83 -3.44 14.11 2.15
C PHE A 83 -3.85 13.09 1.10
N SER A 84 -4.03 11.84 1.48
CA SER A 84 -4.37 10.77 0.54
C SER A 84 -5.20 9.72 1.23
N CYS A 85 -6.18 9.18 0.54
CA CYS A 85 -6.94 8.04 1.04
C CYS A 85 -7.30 7.11 -0.12
N GLY A 86 -7.54 5.86 0.22
CA GLY A 86 -7.91 4.85 -0.76
C GLY A 86 -8.53 3.64 -0.09
N LYS A 87 -9.18 2.83 -0.90
CA LYS A 87 -9.77 1.58 -0.48
C LYS A 87 -8.80 0.44 -0.74
N ILE A 88 -8.66 -0.44 0.23
CA ILE A 88 -7.78 -1.59 0.13
C ILE A 88 -8.43 -2.71 -0.68
#